data_530a9dad48e01fb3598debc8f4bb3560
#
_entry.id   530a9dad48e01fb3598debc8f4bb3560
#
_cell.length_a   1.000
_cell.length_b   1.000
_cell.length_c   1.000
_cell.angle_alpha   90.00
_cell.angle_beta   90.00
_cell.angle_gamma   90.00
#
_symmetry.space_group_name_H-M   'P 1'
#
loop_
_entity.id
_entity.type
_entity.pdbx_description
1 polymer ?
#
loop_
_entity_poly.entity_id
_entity_poly.type
_entity_poly.pdbx_seq_one_letter_code
_entity_poly.pdbx_strand_id
1 'polypeptide(L)'
;MIITKTPFRMSFFGGGTDFPDFYREHGGAVISTSFDKYCYVTVRHLPPFFEYRNELVYSRTERVVGIDEIQHPAIREAMKWLDMRDLRVTYEADLPARTGLGTSSSFAVGLLSAFYALKGKYADKRKLADDAIYLERTLCAESGGVQDQIAASFGGLNVIRFDADGYKVSPVIISPERKLLLNRRLMLFFTGFSRFSSDIQVAHQTVLKDKVTQLLEMKQLVDEAEKILTGKGDLSEFGRLLDHTWQLKRGITDKISTGSIDALYQTAMQAGALGGKLLGAGGGGFLLFYVAEERQPQVRAALSSLMEVPFRFENGGTSVLYYSPEEYPL
;
A
#
# COMPACT_ATOMS: atom_id res chain seq x y z
N MET A 1 -0.96 -8.69 -25.61
CA MET A 1 -1.35 -8.90 -24.21
C MET A 1 -0.22 -8.51 -23.28
N ILE A 2 -0.51 -7.79 -22.21
CA ILE A 2 0.44 -7.40 -21.18
C ILE A 2 -0.05 -7.95 -19.85
N ILE A 3 0.86 -8.47 -19.01
CA ILE A 3 0.56 -8.86 -17.62
C ILE A 3 1.57 -8.15 -16.73
N THR A 4 1.07 -7.41 -15.76
CA THR A 4 1.91 -6.78 -14.72
C THR A 4 1.68 -7.45 -13.37
N LYS A 5 2.73 -7.45 -12.54
CA LYS A 5 2.73 -7.88 -11.14
C LYS A 5 3.20 -6.71 -10.28
N THR A 6 2.39 -6.31 -9.31
CA THR A 6 2.69 -5.19 -8.41
C THR A 6 2.55 -5.65 -6.96
N PRO A 7 3.58 -5.52 -6.11
CA PRO A 7 3.51 -5.95 -4.72
C PRO A 7 2.65 -4.99 -3.89
N PHE A 8 2.07 -5.52 -2.83
CA PHE A 8 1.49 -4.72 -1.75
C PHE A 8 2.58 -4.22 -0.81
N ARG A 9 2.23 -3.27 0.07
CA ARG A 9 3.15 -2.63 0.99
C ARG A 9 2.68 -2.70 2.43
N MET A 10 3.64 -2.78 3.35
CA MET A 10 3.47 -2.53 4.78
C MET A 10 4.12 -1.21 5.14
N SER A 11 3.36 -0.28 5.71
CA SER A 11 3.89 1.00 6.21
C SER A 11 4.13 0.89 7.71
N PHE A 12 5.39 0.97 8.13
CA PHE A 12 5.78 0.83 9.52
C PHE A 12 5.62 2.13 10.30
N PHE A 13 6.26 3.20 9.84
CA PHE A 13 6.35 4.48 10.53
C PHE A 13 5.98 5.65 9.62
N GLY A 14 5.60 6.78 10.23
CA GLY A 14 5.41 8.04 9.53
C GLY A 14 4.11 8.19 8.74
N GLY A 15 3.25 7.16 8.70
CA GLY A 15 1.99 7.25 7.96
C GLY A 15 1.10 8.39 8.45
N GLY A 16 0.61 9.21 7.52
CA GLY A 16 -0.08 10.48 7.79
C GLY A 16 0.78 11.70 7.47
N THR A 17 2.11 11.60 7.57
CA THR A 17 3.03 12.69 7.18
C THR A 17 3.27 12.76 5.67
N ASP A 18 2.74 11.81 4.93
CA ASP A 18 2.78 11.70 3.47
C ASP A 18 1.58 12.39 2.77
N PHE A 19 0.74 13.11 3.52
CA PHE A 19 -0.31 13.94 2.94
C PHE A 19 0.26 15.26 2.41
N PRO A 20 -0.08 15.68 1.18
CA PRO A 20 0.43 16.94 0.60
C PRO A 20 0.18 18.17 1.48
N ASP A 21 -0.98 18.24 2.14
CA ASP A 21 -1.33 19.35 3.04
C ASP A 21 -0.42 19.45 4.28
N PHE A 22 0.25 18.35 4.64
CA PHE A 22 1.21 18.33 5.74
C PHE A 22 2.65 18.48 5.27
N TYR A 23 3.11 17.62 4.31
CA TYR A 23 4.52 17.57 4.00
C TYR A 23 5.05 18.79 3.25
N ARG A 24 4.20 19.52 2.55
CA ARG A 24 4.62 20.74 1.85
C ARG A 24 5.07 21.85 2.82
N GLU A 25 4.53 21.86 4.03
CA GLU A 25 4.84 22.85 5.05
C GLU A 25 5.86 22.33 6.08
N HIS A 26 5.70 21.06 6.49
CA HIS A 26 6.45 20.51 7.63
C HIS A 26 7.47 19.43 7.20
N GLY A 27 7.51 19.09 5.92
CA GLY A 27 8.18 17.90 5.44
C GLY A 27 7.49 16.62 5.95
N GLY A 28 7.74 15.52 5.31
CA GLY A 28 7.19 14.22 5.66
C GLY A 28 8.21 13.10 5.56
N ALA A 29 7.97 11.99 6.21
CA ALA A 29 8.79 10.79 6.05
C ALA A 29 8.00 9.54 6.39
N VAL A 30 8.25 8.44 5.67
CA VAL A 30 7.70 7.11 5.98
C VAL A 30 8.76 6.04 5.81
N ILE A 31 8.66 4.96 6.59
CA ILE A 31 9.36 3.69 6.32
C ILE A 31 8.33 2.64 5.96
N SER A 32 8.51 2.04 4.80
CA SER A 32 7.65 0.97 4.31
C SER A 32 8.45 -0.12 3.62
N THR A 33 7.87 -1.31 3.52
CA THR A 33 8.42 -2.41 2.73
C THR A 33 7.35 -3.01 1.84
N SER A 34 7.77 -3.47 0.66
CA SER A 34 6.96 -4.37 -0.14
C SER A 34 7.10 -5.81 0.36
N PHE A 35 6.12 -6.66 0.08
CA PHE A 35 6.13 -8.07 0.47
C PHE A 35 5.47 -8.94 -0.60
N ASP A 36 5.68 -10.26 -0.52
CA ASP A 36 5.33 -11.27 -1.51
C ASP A 36 3.82 -11.59 -1.62
N LYS A 37 3.02 -10.55 -1.61
CA LYS A 37 1.61 -10.58 -1.99
C LYS A 37 1.38 -9.49 -3.01
N TYR A 38 0.68 -9.82 -4.06
CA TYR A 38 0.66 -9.02 -5.27
C TYR A 38 -0.76 -8.78 -5.77
N CYS A 39 -0.89 -7.77 -6.60
CA CYS A 39 -1.94 -7.73 -7.59
C CYS A 39 -1.36 -7.98 -8.98
N TYR A 40 -2.19 -8.51 -9.84
CA TYR A 40 -1.92 -8.79 -11.24
C TYR A 40 -2.92 -8.03 -12.08
N VAL A 41 -2.43 -7.32 -13.09
CA VAL A 41 -3.27 -6.63 -14.07
C VAL A 41 -2.93 -7.19 -15.45
N THR A 42 -3.94 -7.77 -16.10
CA THR A 42 -3.84 -8.22 -17.49
C THR A 42 -4.57 -7.24 -18.39
N VAL A 43 -3.90 -6.75 -19.43
CA VAL A 43 -4.48 -5.87 -20.43
C VAL A 43 -4.22 -6.42 -21.83
N ARG A 44 -5.24 -6.41 -22.68
CA ARG A 44 -5.12 -6.75 -24.11
C ARG A 44 -6.14 -5.99 -24.93
N HIS A 45 -5.88 -5.81 -26.21
CA HIS A 45 -6.90 -5.38 -27.13
C HIS A 45 -8.02 -6.42 -27.21
N LEU A 46 -9.26 -5.95 -27.18
CA LEU A 46 -10.45 -6.79 -27.33
C LEU A 46 -10.72 -7.00 -28.81
N PRO A 47 -10.78 -8.27 -29.29
CA PRO A 47 -11.11 -8.52 -30.70
C PRO A 47 -12.52 -8.01 -31.06
N PRO A 48 -12.76 -7.52 -32.28
CA PRO A 48 -14.02 -6.87 -32.68
C PRO A 48 -15.15 -7.87 -32.98
N PHE A 49 -15.21 -8.98 -32.28
CA PHE A 49 -16.24 -10.04 -32.45
C PHE A 49 -17.39 -9.90 -31.45
N PHE A 50 -17.33 -8.93 -30.55
CA PHE A 50 -18.29 -8.77 -29.46
C PHE A 50 -19.15 -7.52 -29.68
N GLU A 51 -20.36 -7.52 -29.09
CA GLU A 51 -21.26 -6.35 -29.10
C GLU A 51 -20.74 -5.19 -28.23
N TYR A 52 -19.81 -5.47 -27.31
CA TYR A 52 -19.15 -4.50 -26.44
C TYR A 52 -17.70 -4.27 -26.89
N ARG A 53 -17.16 -3.11 -26.60
CA ARG A 53 -15.80 -2.70 -26.97
C ARG A 53 -14.80 -2.78 -25.81
N ASN A 54 -15.30 -2.76 -24.56
CA ASN A 54 -14.47 -2.87 -23.38
C ASN A 54 -15.04 -3.92 -22.44
N GLU A 55 -14.18 -4.80 -21.90
CA GLU A 55 -14.52 -5.78 -20.89
C GLU A 55 -13.58 -5.63 -19.70
N LEU A 56 -14.14 -5.36 -18.51
CA LEU A 56 -13.40 -5.13 -17.29
C LEU A 56 -13.80 -6.19 -16.28
N VAL A 57 -12.83 -6.95 -15.77
CA VAL A 57 -13.04 -8.05 -14.81
C VAL A 57 -12.26 -7.76 -13.53
N TYR A 58 -12.97 -7.52 -12.45
CA TYR A 58 -12.42 -7.30 -11.10
C TYR A 58 -13.38 -7.94 -10.08
N SER A 59 -13.80 -7.28 -9.00
CA SER A 59 -14.89 -7.78 -8.13
C SER A 59 -16.25 -7.83 -8.86
N ARG A 60 -16.33 -7.26 -10.04
CA ARG A 60 -17.46 -7.26 -10.97
C ARG A 60 -16.96 -7.51 -12.39
N THR A 61 -17.89 -7.83 -13.29
CA THR A 61 -17.62 -7.79 -14.72
C THR A 61 -18.44 -6.67 -15.33
N GLU A 62 -17.76 -5.76 -16.03
CA GLU A 62 -18.38 -4.69 -16.82
C GLU A 62 -18.12 -4.97 -18.31
N ARG A 63 -19.17 -4.83 -19.13
CA ARG A 63 -19.10 -4.91 -20.60
C ARG A 63 -19.79 -3.69 -21.16
N VAL A 64 -19.02 -2.79 -21.73
CA VAL A 64 -19.48 -1.48 -22.17
C VAL A 64 -18.96 -1.14 -23.56
N VAL A 65 -19.67 -0.27 -24.26
CA VAL A 65 -19.24 0.28 -25.55
C VAL A 65 -18.41 1.54 -25.32
N GLY A 66 -18.95 2.49 -24.59
CA GLY A 66 -18.30 3.78 -24.28
C GLY A 66 -17.44 3.72 -23.03
N ILE A 67 -16.31 4.45 -23.02
CA ILE A 67 -15.42 4.54 -21.83
C ILE A 67 -16.17 5.23 -20.66
N ASP A 68 -17.06 6.18 -20.95
CA ASP A 68 -17.84 6.88 -19.94
C ASP A 68 -18.79 5.99 -19.14
N GLU A 69 -19.17 4.84 -19.70
CA GLU A 69 -20.03 3.85 -19.05
C GLU A 69 -19.29 3.03 -17.98
N ILE A 70 -17.95 3.05 -17.99
CA ILE A 70 -17.11 2.31 -17.04
C ILE A 70 -17.34 2.83 -15.62
N GLN A 71 -17.74 1.95 -14.70
CA GLN A 71 -18.02 2.29 -13.32
C GLN A 71 -16.75 2.40 -12.46
N HIS A 72 -15.71 1.61 -12.80
CA HIS A 72 -14.45 1.65 -12.05
C HIS A 72 -13.68 2.94 -12.35
N PRO A 73 -13.57 3.89 -11.37
CA PRO A 73 -13.06 5.23 -11.66
C PRO A 73 -11.62 5.23 -12.18
N ALA A 74 -10.72 4.48 -11.54
CA ALA A 74 -9.32 4.47 -11.96
C ALA A 74 -9.12 3.89 -13.37
N ILE A 75 -9.89 2.86 -13.76
CA ILE A 75 -9.81 2.32 -15.13
C ILE A 75 -10.35 3.35 -16.12
N ARG A 76 -11.51 3.91 -15.84
CA ARG A 76 -12.16 4.92 -16.71
C ARG A 76 -11.24 6.12 -16.94
N GLU A 77 -10.75 6.72 -15.86
CA GLU A 77 -9.93 7.93 -15.97
C GLU A 77 -8.55 7.64 -16.59
N ALA A 78 -7.93 6.49 -16.31
CA ALA A 78 -6.69 6.09 -16.95
C ALA A 78 -6.86 5.85 -18.45
N MET A 79 -7.96 5.19 -18.86
CA MET A 79 -8.26 4.97 -20.28
C MET A 79 -8.50 6.29 -21.01
N LYS A 80 -9.26 7.23 -20.44
CA LYS A 80 -9.45 8.57 -21.00
C LYS A 80 -8.13 9.33 -21.13
N TRP A 81 -7.38 9.41 -20.05
CA TRP A 81 -6.13 10.16 -19.98
C TRP A 81 -5.07 9.66 -20.96
N LEU A 82 -4.96 8.34 -21.08
CA LEU A 82 -3.98 7.72 -21.95
C LEU A 82 -4.50 7.40 -23.36
N ASP A 83 -5.72 7.82 -23.71
CA ASP A 83 -6.40 7.51 -24.97
C ASP A 83 -6.33 6.01 -25.29
N MET A 84 -6.85 5.20 -24.38
CA MET A 84 -6.90 3.74 -24.50
C MET A 84 -8.31 3.34 -24.90
N ARG A 85 -8.46 2.38 -25.84
CA ARG A 85 -9.76 1.93 -26.34
C ARG A 85 -9.74 0.45 -26.64
N ASP A 86 -10.93 -0.15 -26.68
CA ASP A 86 -11.15 -1.52 -27.12
C ASP A 86 -10.31 -2.53 -26.35
N LEU A 87 -10.41 -2.46 -25.00
CA LEU A 87 -9.57 -3.23 -24.11
C LEU A 87 -10.36 -4.27 -23.29
N ARG A 88 -9.71 -5.38 -23.04
CA ARG A 88 -10.02 -6.23 -21.91
C ARG A 88 -8.99 -5.96 -20.81
N VAL A 89 -9.48 -5.62 -19.60
CA VAL A 89 -8.69 -5.40 -18.39
C VAL A 89 -9.14 -6.38 -17.34
N THR A 90 -8.23 -7.18 -16.79
CA THR A 90 -8.52 -8.12 -15.70
C THR A 90 -7.63 -7.79 -14.51
N TYR A 91 -8.21 -7.76 -13.32
CA TYR A 91 -7.53 -7.55 -12.05
C TYR A 91 -7.72 -8.77 -11.14
N GLU A 92 -6.62 -9.28 -10.63
CA GLU A 92 -6.56 -10.35 -9.62
C GLU A 92 -5.60 -9.95 -8.50
N ALA A 93 -5.84 -10.47 -7.30
CA ALA A 93 -5.04 -10.10 -6.13
C ALA A 93 -4.94 -11.25 -5.12
N ASP A 94 -3.75 -11.39 -4.49
CA ASP A 94 -3.51 -12.40 -3.45
C ASP A 94 -4.23 -12.08 -2.13
N LEU A 95 -4.59 -10.82 -1.89
CA LEU A 95 -5.25 -10.35 -0.67
C LEU A 95 -6.46 -9.47 -1.00
N PRO A 96 -7.45 -9.40 -0.08
CA PRO A 96 -8.64 -8.60 -0.29
C PRO A 96 -8.32 -7.11 -0.48
N ALA A 97 -9.10 -6.45 -1.33
CA ALA A 97 -9.02 -5.01 -1.51
C ALA A 97 -9.47 -4.23 -0.26
N ARG A 98 -9.01 -2.99 -0.11
CA ARG A 98 -9.42 -2.06 0.98
C ARG A 98 -9.04 -2.52 2.39
N THR A 99 -7.94 -3.23 2.52
CA THR A 99 -7.46 -3.80 3.78
C THR A 99 -6.24 -3.08 4.36
N GLY A 100 -5.90 -1.91 3.84
CA GLY A 100 -4.83 -1.09 4.39
C GLY A 100 -3.42 -1.43 3.92
N LEU A 101 -3.30 -2.24 2.86
CA LEU A 101 -2.02 -2.71 2.30
C LEU A 101 -1.62 -1.97 1.01
N GLY A 102 -2.24 -0.82 0.70
CA GLY A 102 -1.99 -0.07 -0.53
C GLY A 102 -2.55 -0.73 -1.79
N THR A 103 -3.59 -1.55 -1.65
CA THR A 103 -4.13 -2.37 -2.76
C THR A 103 -4.67 -1.52 -3.93
N SER A 104 -5.29 -0.36 -3.67
CA SER A 104 -5.76 0.56 -4.72
C SER A 104 -4.59 1.11 -5.53
N SER A 105 -3.57 1.63 -4.84
CA SER A 105 -2.41 2.22 -5.49
C SER A 105 -1.54 1.19 -6.20
N SER A 106 -1.42 -0.04 -5.65
CA SER A 106 -0.77 -1.14 -6.36
C SER A 106 -1.50 -1.49 -7.66
N PHE A 107 -2.84 -1.47 -7.64
CA PHE A 107 -3.64 -1.62 -8.85
C PHE A 107 -3.40 -0.47 -9.84
N ALA A 108 -3.46 0.79 -9.38
CA ALA A 108 -3.25 1.97 -10.23
C ALA A 108 -1.86 1.94 -10.91
N VAL A 109 -0.80 1.64 -10.16
CA VAL A 109 0.57 1.50 -10.69
C VAL A 109 0.67 0.35 -11.70
N GLY A 110 0.10 -0.82 -11.38
CA GLY A 110 0.07 -1.97 -12.29
C GLY A 110 -0.70 -1.71 -13.56
N LEU A 111 -1.85 -1.04 -13.47
CA LEU A 111 -2.67 -0.64 -14.62
C LEU A 111 -1.92 0.32 -15.54
N LEU A 112 -1.33 1.39 -14.99
CA LEU A 112 -0.55 2.35 -15.77
C LEU A 112 0.66 1.70 -16.43
N SER A 113 1.39 0.84 -15.69
CA SER A 113 2.49 0.06 -16.24
C SER A 113 2.05 -0.81 -17.43
N ALA A 114 0.89 -1.48 -17.32
CA ALA A 114 0.33 -2.29 -18.41
C ALA A 114 -0.09 -1.43 -19.60
N PHE A 115 -0.69 -0.26 -19.36
CA PHE A 115 -1.11 0.65 -20.45
C PHE A 115 0.09 1.25 -21.18
N TYR A 116 1.14 1.69 -20.45
CA TYR A 116 2.37 2.15 -21.11
C TYR A 116 3.03 1.04 -21.91
N ALA A 117 3.12 -0.16 -21.36
CA ALA A 117 3.67 -1.31 -22.06
C ALA A 117 2.86 -1.66 -23.33
N LEU A 118 1.51 -1.63 -23.25
CA LEU A 118 0.66 -1.89 -24.42
C LEU A 118 0.86 -0.85 -25.53
N LYS A 119 1.16 0.41 -25.16
CA LYS A 119 1.50 1.50 -26.11
C LYS A 119 2.95 1.46 -26.59
N GLY A 120 3.75 0.47 -26.20
CA GLY A 120 5.19 0.41 -26.50
C GLY A 120 5.99 1.55 -25.88
N LYS A 121 5.52 2.13 -24.76
CA LYS A 121 6.18 3.24 -24.06
C LYS A 121 6.81 2.74 -22.76
N TYR A 122 8.09 3.04 -22.58
CA TYR A 122 8.76 2.80 -21.32
C TYR A 122 8.36 3.86 -20.28
N ALA A 123 8.02 3.41 -19.09
CA ALA A 123 7.81 4.25 -17.91
C ALA A 123 8.69 3.72 -16.78
N ASP A 124 9.58 4.56 -16.26
CA ASP A 124 10.39 4.21 -15.11
C ASP A 124 9.58 4.26 -13.80
N LYS A 125 10.22 3.86 -12.70
CA LYS A 125 9.57 3.80 -11.38
C LYS A 125 9.08 5.16 -10.91
N ARG A 126 9.83 6.24 -11.19
CA ARG A 126 9.46 7.59 -10.81
C ARG A 126 8.22 8.04 -11.56
N LYS A 127 8.24 7.87 -12.89
CA LYS A 127 7.09 8.21 -13.74
C LYS A 127 5.84 7.44 -13.33
N LEU A 128 5.95 6.13 -13.10
CA LEU A 128 4.80 5.31 -12.67
C LEU A 128 4.22 5.78 -11.33
N ALA A 129 5.08 6.14 -10.37
CA ALA A 129 4.64 6.66 -9.08
C ALA A 129 3.93 8.01 -9.23
N ASP A 130 4.55 8.95 -9.98
CA ASP A 130 4.01 10.30 -10.18
C ASP A 130 2.66 10.24 -10.93
N ASP A 131 2.58 9.41 -11.97
CA ASP A 131 1.36 9.21 -12.76
C ASP A 131 0.25 8.52 -11.95
N ALA A 132 0.59 7.57 -11.08
CA ALA A 132 -0.40 6.94 -10.21
C ALA A 132 -0.93 7.90 -9.13
N ILE A 133 -0.06 8.78 -8.59
CA ILE A 133 -0.48 9.88 -7.71
C ILE A 133 -1.43 10.81 -8.46
N TYR A 134 -1.10 11.20 -9.69
CA TYR A 134 -1.95 12.04 -10.52
C TYR A 134 -3.30 11.38 -10.83
N LEU A 135 -3.30 10.10 -11.20
CA LEU A 135 -4.52 9.33 -11.46
C LEU A 135 -5.43 9.31 -10.22
N GLU A 136 -4.91 8.90 -9.07
CA GLU A 136 -5.74 8.72 -7.87
C GLU A 136 -6.12 10.08 -7.24
N ARG A 137 -5.17 11.03 -7.11
CA ARG A 137 -5.41 12.31 -6.39
C ARG A 137 -6.08 13.38 -7.25
N THR A 138 -5.79 13.43 -8.54
CA THR A 138 -6.31 14.48 -9.43
C THR A 138 -7.48 13.97 -10.27
N LEU A 139 -7.30 12.90 -11.02
CA LEU A 139 -8.32 12.43 -11.95
C LEU A 139 -9.48 11.73 -11.24
N CYS A 140 -9.19 10.90 -10.24
CA CYS A 140 -10.20 10.23 -9.43
C CYS A 140 -10.65 11.04 -8.20
N ALA A 141 -9.97 12.14 -7.89
CA ALA A 141 -10.22 13.02 -6.73
C ALA A 141 -10.28 12.26 -5.38
N GLU A 142 -9.47 11.21 -5.23
CA GLU A 142 -9.39 10.45 -3.99
C GLU A 142 -8.57 11.20 -2.93
N SER A 143 -9.03 11.19 -1.68
CA SER A 143 -8.28 11.73 -0.54
C SER A 143 -7.21 10.74 -0.08
N GLY A 144 -6.11 11.26 0.51
CA GLY A 144 -5.09 10.42 1.15
C GLY A 144 -3.64 10.87 0.90
N GLY A 145 -2.71 10.15 1.50
CA GLY A 145 -1.28 10.33 1.30
C GLY A 145 -0.79 9.76 -0.04
N VAL A 146 0.50 9.96 -0.31
CA VAL A 146 1.12 9.57 -1.59
C VAL A 146 2.15 8.45 -1.46
N GLN A 147 2.32 7.87 -0.27
CA GLN A 147 3.31 6.82 -0.04
C GLN A 147 3.03 5.53 -0.80
N ASP A 148 1.74 5.21 -1.02
CA ASP A 148 1.31 3.90 -1.53
C ASP A 148 1.69 3.71 -2.99
N GLN A 149 1.49 4.72 -3.82
CA GLN A 149 1.86 4.74 -5.22
C GLN A 149 3.38 4.62 -5.39
N ILE A 150 4.13 5.33 -4.53
CA ILE A 150 5.58 5.31 -4.54
C ILE A 150 6.09 3.92 -4.12
N ALA A 151 5.57 3.37 -3.01
CA ALA A 151 5.96 2.05 -2.53
C ALA A 151 5.65 0.93 -3.54
N ALA A 152 4.48 0.97 -4.19
CA ALA A 152 4.08 0.00 -5.20
C ALA A 152 4.98 0.06 -6.45
N SER A 153 5.40 1.26 -6.84
CA SER A 153 6.25 1.47 -8.01
C SER A 153 7.71 1.09 -7.73
N PHE A 154 8.28 1.56 -6.61
CA PHE A 154 9.69 1.35 -6.29
C PHE A 154 9.98 -0.05 -5.73
N GLY A 155 9.10 -0.56 -4.88
CA GLY A 155 9.30 -1.82 -4.15
C GLY A 155 10.42 -1.73 -3.11
N GLY A 156 10.59 -2.77 -2.32
CA GLY A 156 11.67 -2.90 -1.34
C GLY A 156 11.40 -2.24 0.00
N LEU A 157 12.39 -2.31 0.89
CA LEU A 157 12.39 -1.64 2.20
C LEU A 157 13.03 -0.26 2.04
N ASN A 158 12.24 0.80 2.15
CA ASN A 158 12.68 2.17 1.87
C ASN A 158 12.25 3.16 2.95
N VAL A 159 13.06 4.20 3.10
CA VAL A 159 12.64 5.50 3.64
C VAL A 159 12.22 6.37 2.48
N ILE A 160 11.01 6.92 2.55
CA ILE A 160 10.52 7.92 1.59
C ILE A 160 10.40 9.24 2.36
N ARG A 161 11.12 10.27 1.92
CA ARG A 161 11.09 11.61 2.51
C ARG A 161 10.37 12.54 1.55
N PHE A 162 9.55 13.41 2.10
CA PHE A 162 8.71 14.36 1.36
C PHE A 162 9.04 15.78 1.78
N ASP A 163 8.98 16.71 0.83
CA ASP A 163 9.12 18.14 1.02
C ASP A 163 8.27 18.91 -0.01
N ALA A 164 8.41 20.23 -0.03
CA ALA A 164 7.66 21.08 -0.96
C ALA A 164 7.99 20.79 -2.43
N ASP A 165 9.18 20.28 -2.73
CA ASP A 165 9.68 20.03 -4.08
C ASP A 165 9.33 18.59 -4.56
N GLY A 166 8.81 17.74 -3.67
CA GLY A 166 8.37 16.39 -4.01
C GLY A 166 8.81 15.33 -3.01
N TYR A 167 9.39 14.23 -3.51
CA TYR A 167 9.82 13.12 -2.65
C TYR A 167 11.14 12.50 -3.09
N LYS A 168 11.83 11.90 -2.11
CA LYS A 168 13.05 11.11 -2.31
C LYS A 168 12.86 9.72 -1.72
N VAL A 169 13.15 8.69 -2.51
CA VAL A 169 13.15 7.28 -2.07
C VAL A 169 14.58 6.84 -1.82
N SER A 170 14.85 6.34 -0.62
CA SER A 170 16.17 5.84 -0.22
C SER A 170 16.02 4.42 0.32
N PRO A 171 16.70 3.42 -0.24
CA PRO A 171 16.67 2.07 0.32
C PRO A 171 17.32 2.05 1.70
N VAL A 172 16.71 1.33 2.64
CA VAL A 172 17.31 1.07 3.94
C VAL A 172 18.40 0.01 3.77
N ILE A 173 19.66 0.43 3.94
CA ILE A 173 20.82 -0.46 3.74
C ILE A 173 21.10 -1.21 5.04
N ILE A 174 20.72 -2.48 5.07
CA ILE A 174 20.93 -3.40 6.21
C ILE A 174 21.44 -4.75 5.72
N SER A 175 22.13 -5.50 6.59
CA SER A 175 22.61 -6.82 6.20
C SER A 175 21.47 -7.80 5.89
N PRO A 176 21.70 -8.78 5.01
CA PRO A 176 20.68 -9.80 4.69
C PRO A 176 20.16 -10.52 5.94
N GLU A 177 21.04 -10.84 6.89
CA GLU A 177 20.71 -11.54 8.14
C GLU A 177 19.77 -10.67 9.01
N ARG A 178 20.08 -9.36 9.12
CA ARG A 178 19.28 -8.42 9.89
C ARG A 178 17.92 -8.20 9.25
N LYS A 179 17.86 -8.11 7.91
CA LYS A 179 16.62 -8.03 7.15
C LYS A 179 15.76 -9.28 7.33
N LEU A 180 16.37 -10.44 7.25
CA LEU A 180 15.70 -11.73 7.47
C LEU A 180 15.18 -11.85 8.91
N LEU A 181 15.98 -11.44 9.90
CA LEU A 181 15.56 -11.44 11.31
C LEU A 181 14.37 -10.53 11.54
N LEU A 182 14.38 -9.32 10.96
CA LEU A 182 13.21 -8.42 11.03
C LEU A 182 11.98 -9.09 10.43
N ASN A 183 12.08 -9.69 9.24
CA ASN A 183 10.96 -10.36 8.60
C ASN A 183 10.42 -11.51 9.45
N ARG A 184 11.28 -12.36 10.02
CA ARG A 184 10.87 -13.49 10.86
C ARG A 184 10.18 -13.08 12.15
N ARG A 185 10.48 -11.88 12.69
CA ARG A 185 9.87 -11.34 13.90
C ARG A 185 8.56 -10.59 13.66
N LEU A 186 8.13 -10.47 12.41
CA LEU A 186 6.86 -9.84 12.05
C LEU A 186 5.80 -10.89 11.77
N MET A 187 4.61 -10.71 12.37
CA MET A 187 3.43 -11.55 12.17
C MET A 187 2.29 -10.68 11.65
N LEU A 188 1.59 -11.15 10.62
CA LEU A 188 0.49 -10.44 9.97
C LEU A 188 -0.81 -11.20 10.15
N PHE A 189 -1.85 -10.55 10.70
CA PHE A 189 -3.16 -11.15 10.95
C PHE A 189 -4.26 -10.37 10.26
N PHE A 190 -5.13 -11.08 9.55
CA PHE A 190 -6.33 -10.51 8.95
C PHE A 190 -7.47 -10.45 9.96
N THR A 191 -8.01 -9.25 10.19
CA THR A 191 -9.06 -9.03 11.20
C THR A 191 -10.48 -9.35 10.70
N GLY A 192 -10.64 -9.68 9.41
CA GLY A 192 -11.95 -9.95 8.82
C GLY A 192 -12.80 -8.69 8.56
N PHE A 193 -12.34 -7.50 8.95
CA PHE A 193 -13.06 -6.25 8.75
C PHE A 193 -12.49 -5.50 7.55
N SER A 194 -13.37 -5.16 6.61
CA SER A 194 -13.07 -4.24 5.52
C SER A 194 -14.00 -3.03 5.64
N ARG A 195 -13.46 -1.83 5.73
CA ARG A 195 -14.20 -0.56 5.67
C ARG A 195 -13.73 0.26 4.48
N PHE A 196 -14.58 1.19 4.04
CA PHE A 196 -14.17 2.16 3.05
C PHE A 196 -13.06 3.04 3.65
N SER A 197 -11.84 2.88 3.17
CA SER A 197 -10.68 3.67 3.61
C SER A 197 -10.85 5.16 3.33
N SER A 198 -11.64 5.52 2.30
CA SER A 198 -11.95 6.90 1.93
C SER A 198 -12.53 7.72 3.09
N ASP A 199 -13.51 7.17 3.83
CA ASP A 199 -14.15 7.91 4.93
C ASP A 199 -13.19 8.18 6.09
N ILE A 200 -12.23 7.26 6.32
CA ILE A 200 -11.20 7.40 7.35
C ILE A 200 -10.12 8.38 6.87
N GLN A 201 -9.75 8.34 5.60
CA GLN A 201 -8.76 9.26 5.01
C GLN A 201 -9.28 10.68 4.98
N VAL A 202 -10.55 10.90 4.61
CA VAL A 202 -11.20 12.22 4.69
C VAL A 202 -11.22 12.72 6.14
N ALA A 203 -11.65 11.88 7.10
CA ALA A 203 -11.65 12.25 8.51
C ALA A 203 -10.23 12.55 9.04
N HIS A 204 -9.21 11.81 8.58
CA HIS A 204 -7.82 12.07 8.91
C HIS A 204 -7.36 13.41 8.34
N GLN A 205 -7.61 13.68 7.06
CA GLN A 205 -7.24 14.92 6.40
C GLN A 205 -7.86 16.17 7.07
N THR A 206 -9.11 16.07 7.53
CA THR A 206 -9.80 17.19 8.21
C THR A 206 -9.15 17.60 9.54
N VAL A 207 -8.49 16.68 10.24
CA VAL A 207 -7.86 16.95 11.55
C VAL A 207 -6.34 17.14 11.48
N LEU A 208 -5.71 17.06 10.30
CA LEU A 208 -4.26 17.17 10.17
C LEU A 208 -3.71 18.47 10.77
N LYS A 209 -4.40 19.60 10.54
CA LYS A 209 -3.99 20.93 11.05
C LYS A 209 -3.99 20.99 12.58
N ASP A 210 -4.89 20.26 13.23
CA ASP A 210 -5.00 20.22 14.70
C ASP A 210 -4.04 19.20 15.33
N LYS A 211 -3.40 18.36 14.52
CA LYS A 211 -2.54 17.25 14.95
C LYS A 211 -1.08 17.39 14.51
N VAL A 212 -0.66 18.60 14.15
CA VAL A 212 0.70 18.87 13.64
C VAL A 212 1.78 18.36 14.60
N THR A 213 1.69 18.63 15.89
CA THR A 213 2.69 18.18 16.88
C THR A 213 2.81 16.65 16.89
N GLN A 214 1.69 15.95 16.87
CA GLN A 214 1.62 14.49 16.87
C GLN A 214 2.19 13.90 15.57
N LEU A 215 1.92 14.51 14.42
CA LEU A 215 2.49 14.12 13.14
C LEU A 215 4.00 14.41 13.04
N LEU A 216 4.48 15.50 13.63
CA LEU A 216 5.91 15.78 13.73
C LEU A 216 6.63 14.74 14.58
N GLU A 217 6.03 14.30 15.69
CA GLU A 217 6.55 13.20 16.48
C GLU A 217 6.58 11.90 15.67
N MET A 218 5.48 11.54 14.99
CA MET A 218 5.45 10.37 14.10
C MET A 218 6.50 10.43 12.98
N LYS A 219 6.82 11.62 12.47
CA LYS A 219 7.90 11.84 11.50
C LYS A 219 9.27 11.56 12.14
N GLN A 220 9.52 12.02 13.37
CA GLN A 220 10.78 11.77 14.09
C GLN A 220 11.02 10.28 14.33
N LEU A 221 9.96 9.51 14.62
CA LEU A 221 10.07 8.06 14.78
C LEU A 221 10.56 7.34 13.51
N VAL A 222 10.45 7.95 12.33
CA VAL A 222 11.05 7.42 11.10
C VAL A 222 12.57 7.42 11.18
N ASP A 223 13.17 8.51 11.66
CA ASP A 223 14.62 8.62 11.80
C ASP A 223 15.15 7.67 12.89
N GLU A 224 14.39 7.49 13.97
CA GLU A 224 14.73 6.52 15.02
C GLU A 224 14.66 5.08 14.50
N ALA A 225 13.61 4.73 13.78
CA ALA A 225 13.45 3.42 13.15
C ALA A 225 14.57 3.14 12.14
N GLU A 226 14.96 4.13 11.32
CA GLU A 226 16.08 3.99 10.39
C GLU A 226 17.39 3.71 11.13
N LYS A 227 17.67 4.43 12.24
CA LYS A 227 18.84 4.18 13.10
C LYS A 227 18.80 2.78 13.72
N ILE A 228 17.64 2.32 14.21
CA ILE A 228 17.50 0.96 14.75
C ILE A 228 17.78 -0.07 13.67
N LEU A 229 17.22 0.10 12.46
CA LEU A 229 17.40 -0.84 11.36
C LEU A 229 18.85 -0.92 10.88
N THR A 230 19.50 0.22 10.68
CA THR A 230 20.86 0.31 10.13
C THR A 230 21.95 0.10 11.19
N GLY A 231 21.63 0.24 12.46
CA GLY A 231 22.53 0.06 13.59
C GLY A 231 22.81 -1.41 13.90
N LYS A 232 23.66 -1.63 14.93
CA LYS A 232 24.02 -2.96 15.45
C LYS A 232 23.23 -3.34 16.70
N GLY A 233 22.33 -2.46 17.19
CA GLY A 233 21.54 -2.67 18.41
C GLY A 233 20.46 -3.75 18.27
N ASP A 234 19.75 -4.00 19.37
CA ASP A 234 18.67 -4.98 19.41
C ASP A 234 17.49 -4.53 18.55
N LEU A 235 17.07 -5.40 17.62
CA LEU A 235 15.87 -5.16 16.79
C LEU A 235 14.56 -5.13 17.61
N SER A 236 14.55 -5.57 18.86
CA SER A 236 13.39 -5.48 19.73
C SER A 236 12.94 -4.04 19.95
N GLU A 237 13.86 -3.07 19.85
CA GLU A 237 13.52 -1.64 19.89
C GLU A 237 12.62 -1.21 18.74
N PHE A 238 12.74 -1.84 17.56
CA PHE A 238 11.81 -1.62 16.44
C PHE A 238 10.36 -2.00 16.82
N GLY A 239 10.20 -3.10 17.56
CA GLY A 239 8.89 -3.53 18.04
C GLY A 239 8.28 -2.52 19.04
N ARG A 240 9.08 -2.04 20.02
CA ARG A 240 8.63 -1.03 20.98
C ARG A 240 8.29 0.30 20.31
N LEU A 241 9.10 0.71 19.33
CA LEU A 241 8.84 1.91 18.55
C LEU A 241 7.56 1.77 17.70
N LEU A 242 7.26 0.56 17.21
CA LEU A 242 6.03 0.27 16.48
C LEU A 242 4.79 0.43 17.38
N ASP A 243 4.85 -0.01 18.65
CA ASP A 243 3.80 0.27 19.64
C ASP A 243 3.62 1.77 19.87
N HIS A 244 4.71 2.49 20.12
CA HIS A 244 4.66 3.95 20.30
C HIS A 244 3.98 4.66 19.11
N THR A 245 4.38 4.32 17.88
CA THR A 245 3.75 4.82 16.66
C THR A 245 2.25 4.51 16.60
N TRP A 246 1.86 3.32 17.04
CA TRP A 246 0.45 2.92 17.06
C TRP A 246 -0.36 3.73 18.06
N GLN A 247 0.18 3.96 19.28
CA GLN A 247 -0.50 4.79 20.28
C GLN A 247 -0.70 6.23 19.78
N LEU A 248 0.31 6.82 19.13
CA LEU A 248 0.18 8.14 18.50
C LEU A 248 -0.91 8.12 17.42
N LYS A 249 -0.85 7.14 16.50
CA LYS A 249 -1.79 7.04 15.38
C LYS A 249 -3.24 6.91 15.87
N ARG A 250 -3.50 6.11 16.89
CA ARG A 250 -4.85 5.97 17.48
C ARG A 250 -5.40 7.29 18.01
N GLY A 251 -4.54 8.16 18.53
CA GLY A 251 -4.91 9.47 19.07
C GLY A 251 -5.23 10.54 18.02
N ILE A 252 -5.08 10.24 16.72
CA ILE A 252 -5.39 11.23 15.66
C ILE A 252 -6.90 11.38 15.51
N THR A 253 -7.64 10.28 15.41
CA THR A 253 -9.11 10.27 15.29
C THR A 253 -9.68 8.94 15.78
N ASP A 254 -10.85 8.98 16.39
CA ASP A 254 -11.58 7.79 16.92
C ASP A 254 -11.96 6.77 15.82
N LYS A 255 -11.86 7.16 14.55
CA LYS A 255 -12.15 6.27 13.41
C LYS A 255 -11.02 5.30 13.08
N ILE A 256 -9.80 5.52 13.59
CA ILE A 256 -8.62 4.71 13.27
C ILE A 256 -8.69 3.34 13.94
N SER A 257 -9.14 3.27 15.19
CA SER A 257 -9.31 2.01 15.90
C SER A 257 -10.74 1.82 16.38
N THR A 258 -11.09 0.59 16.65
CA THR A 258 -12.38 0.18 17.21
C THR A 258 -12.13 -0.65 18.48
N GLY A 259 -13.12 -0.76 19.35
CA GLY A 259 -12.98 -1.60 20.56
C GLY A 259 -12.57 -3.04 20.27
N SER A 260 -13.02 -3.62 19.15
CA SER A 260 -12.60 -4.96 18.73
C SER A 260 -11.13 -5.01 18.29
N ILE A 261 -10.65 -4.02 17.55
CA ILE A 261 -9.23 -3.92 17.16
C ILE A 261 -8.35 -3.72 18.39
N ASP A 262 -8.80 -2.87 19.32
CA ASP A 262 -8.08 -2.63 20.56
C ASP A 262 -7.98 -3.90 21.44
N ALA A 263 -9.05 -4.67 21.55
CA ALA A 263 -9.06 -5.95 22.27
C ALA A 263 -8.09 -6.96 21.63
N LEU A 264 -8.10 -7.11 20.30
CA LEU A 264 -7.17 -7.98 19.58
C LEU A 264 -5.72 -7.54 19.77
N TYR A 265 -5.46 -6.23 19.72
CA TYR A 265 -4.15 -5.66 19.96
C TYR A 265 -3.65 -5.99 21.37
N GLN A 266 -4.45 -5.74 22.41
CA GLN A 266 -4.11 -6.05 23.80
C GLN A 266 -3.88 -7.55 24.03
N THR A 267 -4.69 -8.40 23.39
CA THR A 267 -4.51 -9.85 23.44
C THR A 267 -3.13 -10.27 22.91
N ALA A 268 -2.69 -9.70 21.80
CA ALA A 268 -1.35 -9.97 21.24
C ALA A 268 -0.22 -9.48 22.18
N MET A 269 -0.37 -8.27 22.73
CA MET A 269 0.61 -7.71 23.67
C MET A 269 0.76 -8.58 24.92
N GLN A 270 -0.35 -9.03 25.52
CA GLN A 270 -0.35 -9.92 26.69
C GLN A 270 0.26 -11.30 26.36
N ALA A 271 0.14 -11.76 25.11
CA ALA A 271 0.74 -13.01 24.64
C ALA A 271 2.24 -12.89 24.33
N GLY A 272 2.82 -11.69 24.37
CA GLY A 272 4.26 -11.45 24.23
C GLY A 272 4.68 -10.72 22.96
N ALA A 273 3.77 -10.08 22.23
CA ALA A 273 4.14 -9.11 21.22
C ALA A 273 4.83 -7.90 21.87
N LEU A 274 5.87 -7.36 21.24
CA LEU A 274 6.58 -6.16 21.72
C LEU A 274 5.98 -4.87 21.20
N GLY A 275 5.14 -4.96 20.18
CA GLY A 275 4.44 -3.85 19.56
C GLY A 275 3.79 -4.30 18.26
N GLY A 276 2.99 -3.41 17.71
CA GLY A 276 2.28 -3.67 16.48
C GLY A 276 1.47 -2.48 16.03
N LYS A 277 0.74 -2.63 14.95
CA LYS A 277 -0.20 -1.61 14.45
C LYS A 277 -1.23 -2.18 13.50
N LEU A 278 -2.35 -1.49 13.38
CA LEU A 278 -3.25 -1.69 12.25
C LEU A 278 -2.66 -0.99 11.01
N LEU A 279 -2.53 -1.71 9.92
CA LEU A 279 -2.00 -1.19 8.67
C LEU A 279 -3.05 -0.34 7.92
N GLY A 280 -2.58 0.64 7.14
CA GLY A 280 -3.42 1.50 6.31
C GLY A 280 -4.13 2.62 7.09
N ALA A 281 -5.28 3.07 6.59
CA ALA A 281 -6.01 4.21 7.13
C ALA A 281 -6.63 3.94 8.51
N GLY A 282 -7.01 2.71 8.82
CA GLY A 282 -7.68 2.35 10.06
C GLY A 282 -8.99 1.59 9.83
N GLY A 283 -9.73 1.34 10.90
CA GLY A 283 -11.06 0.75 10.86
C GLY A 283 -11.14 -0.76 10.63
N GLY A 284 -10.04 -1.43 10.30
CA GLY A 284 -9.95 -2.87 10.05
C GLY A 284 -8.93 -3.21 8.97
N GLY A 285 -8.81 -4.46 8.61
CA GLY A 285 -7.88 -4.99 7.62
C GLY A 285 -6.81 -5.89 8.24
N PHE A 286 -5.56 -5.43 8.36
CA PHE A 286 -4.47 -6.24 8.85
C PHE A 286 -3.79 -5.63 10.08
N LEU A 287 -3.65 -6.44 11.11
CA LEU A 287 -2.79 -6.17 12.26
C LEU A 287 -1.41 -6.77 12.01
N LEU A 288 -0.39 -5.93 12.14
CA LEU A 288 1.01 -6.33 12.09
C LEU A 288 1.59 -6.27 13.50
N PHE A 289 2.24 -7.34 13.97
CA PHE A 289 2.90 -7.40 15.24
C PHE A 289 4.38 -7.74 15.08
N TYR A 290 5.21 -7.15 15.92
CA TYR A 290 6.59 -7.58 16.13
C TYR A 290 6.64 -8.51 17.33
N VAL A 291 7.09 -9.74 17.11
CA VAL A 291 7.07 -10.84 18.08
C VAL A 291 8.38 -11.60 18.01
N ALA A 292 9.10 -11.72 19.13
CA ALA A 292 10.26 -12.57 19.20
C ALA A 292 9.89 -14.03 18.86
N GLU A 293 10.77 -14.73 18.11
CA GLU A 293 10.43 -16.04 17.51
C GLU A 293 9.94 -17.06 18.55
N GLU A 294 10.51 -17.05 19.76
CA GLU A 294 10.13 -17.91 20.88
C GLU A 294 8.74 -17.59 21.48
N ARG A 295 8.19 -16.40 21.21
CA ARG A 295 6.86 -15.97 21.65
C ARG A 295 5.77 -16.11 20.59
N GLN A 296 6.13 -16.37 19.34
CA GLN A 296 5.17 -16.50 18.26
C GLN A 296 4.12 -17.59 18.45
N PRO A 297 4.44 -18.79 19.02
CA PRO A 297 3.42 -19.79 19.30
C PRO A 297 2.32 -19.30 20.25
N GLN A 298 2.68 -18.52 21.27
CA GLN A 298 1.73 -17.96 22.24
C GLN A 298 0.83 -16.90 21.58
N VAL A 299 1.41 -15.99 20.79
CA VAL A 299 0.63 -14.97 20.06
C VAL A 299 -0.30 -15.63 19.04
N ARG A 300 0.17 -16.65 18.33
CA ARG A 300 -0.65 -17.42 17.37
C ARG A 300 -1.82 -18.10 18.06
N ALA A 301 -1.60 -18.70 19.21
CA ALA A 301 -2.65 -19.34 20.01
C ALA A 301 -3.68 -18.31 20.52
N ALA A 302 -3.20 -17.16 21.00
CA ALA A 302 -4.05 -16.08 21.52
C ALA A 302 -4.91 -15.42 20.43
N LEU A 303 -4.41 -15.34 19.21
CA LEU A 303 -5.11 -14.79 18.03
C LEU A 303 -5.67 -15.87 17.10
N SER A 304 -5.92 -17.07 17.60
CA SER A 304 -6.38 -18.23 16.78
C SER A 304 -7.70 -18.02 16.05
N SER A 305 -8.48 -17.01 16.44
CA SER A 305 -9.70 -16.59 15.69
C SER A 305 -9.40 -15.80 14.43
N LEU A 306 -8.17 -15.34 14.23
CA LEU A 306 -7.75 -14.57 13.07
C LEU A 306 -6.94 -15.45 12.10
N MET A 307 -7.02 -15.11 10.82
CA MET A 307 -6.16 -15.73 9.80
C MET A 307 -4.78 -15.08 9.84
N GLU A 308 -3.74 -15.86 10.19
CA GLU A 308 -2.35 -15.46 9.99
C GLU A 308 -1.99 -15.54 8.52
N VAL A 309 -1.35 -14.49 7.99
CA VAL A 309 -0.88 -14.44 6.60
C VAL A 309 0.64 -14.48 6.57
N PRO A 310 1.24 -15.60 6.17
CA PRO A 310 2.69 -15.69 6.01
C PRO A 310 3.14 -14.80 4.85
N PHE A 311 4.29 -14.14 5.02
CA PHE A 311 4.86 -13.26 4.01
C PHE A 311 6.37 -13.20 4.08
N ARG A 312 6.98 -12.73 3.00
CA ARG A 312 8.40 -12.37 2.90
C ARG A 312 8.53 -10.98 2.31
N PHE A 313 9.57 -10.26 2.71
CA PHE A 313 9.87 -8.97 2.10
C PHE A 313 10.23 -9.15 0.63
N GLU A 314 9.65 -8.28 -0.20
CA GLU A 314 9.91 -8.21 -1.63
C GLU A 314 10.83 -7.02 -1.92
N ASN A 315 11.79 -7.18 -2.84
CA ASN A 315 12.71 -6.11 -3.22
C ASN A 315 12.24 -5.33 -4.45
N GLY A 316 11.45 -5.98 -5.30
CA GLY A 316 10.93 -5.39 -6.53
C GLY A 316 9.68 -4.54 -6.30
N GLY A 317 9.46 -3.55 -7.15
CA GLY A 317 8.19 -2.89 -7.34
C GLY A 317 7.40 -3.54 -8.46
N THR A 318 6.50 -2.75 -9.09
CA THR A 318 5.77 -3.23 -10.26
C THR A 318 6.70 -3.70 -11.37
N SER A 319 6.29 -4.75 -12.05
CA SER A 319 7.04 -5.35 -13.17
C SER A 319 6.11 -5.93 -14.21
N VAL A 320 6.53 -5.91 -15.47
CA VAL A 320 5.85 -6.59 -16.57
C VAL A 320 6.31 -8.05 -16.58
N LEU A 321 5.38 -8.97 -16.41
CA LEU A 321 5.64 -10.42 -16.45
C LEU A 321 5.50 -11.01 -17.85
N TYR A 322 4.57 -10.46 -18.64
CA TYR A 322 4.30 -10.89 -20.00
C TYR A 322 4.14 -9.67 -20.89
N TYR A 323 4.82 -9.67 -22.04
CA TYR A 323 4.83 -8.58 -22.98
C TYR A 323 4.62 -9.10 -24.41
N SER A 324 3.44 -8.89 -24.95
CA SER A 324 3.05 -9.15 -26.34
C SER A 324 2.00 -8.10 -26.72
N PRO A 325 2.43 -6.91 -27.17
CA PRO A 325 1.56 -5.75 -27.39
C PRO A 325 0.83 -5.78 -28.75
N GLU A 326 0.99 -6.83 -29.56
CA GLU A 326 0.46 -6.90 -30.90
C GLU A 326 -1.05 -6.57 -30.90
N GLU A 327 -1.43 -5.68 -31.79
CA GLU A 327 -2.80 -5.35 -32.11
C GLU A 327 -3.37 -6.39 -33.08
N TYR A 328 -4.67 -6.66 -32.99
CA TYR A 328 -5.34 -7.40 -34.03
C TYR A 328 -5.46 -6.45 -35.26
N PRO A 329 -4.92 -6.81 -36.45
CA PRO A 329 -5.17 -6.02 -37.64
C PRO A 329 -6.69 -6.01 -37.88
N LEU A 330 -7.23 -4.81 -38.02
CA LEU A 330 -8.63 -4.59 -38.41
C LEU A 330 -8.82 -5.01 -39.87
#